data_1dbbb1dadc32edfb8a6530b638d402e1
#
_entry.id   1dbbb1dadc32edfb8a6530b638d402e1
#
_cell.length_a   1.000
_cell.length_b   1.000
_cell.length_c   1.000
_cell.angle_alpha   90.00
_cell.angle_beta   90.00
_cell.angle_gamma   90.00
#
_symmetry.space_group_name_H-M   'P 1'
#
loop_
_entity.id
_entity.type
_entity.pdbx_description
1 polymer ?
#
loop_
_entity_poly.entity_id
_entity_poly.type
_entity_poly.pdbx_seq_one_letter_code
_entity_poly.pdbx_strand_id
1 'polypeptide(L)'
;MSHIATGHGGPLPVTVLLVEDDEVIRRSVAMALERYGYRVSTAGDGLTGLELFRAGEHDLLLLDVMLPGLDGIGLCRRIRETSMDPILMMSARGDDLDVISGLEAGADDYVVKPVDTAVLVARIRSLLRRATYPPATSSPVTYSPAGASADPAAPAAAGSAGPQPGPRHHHRARLRFGDLAIDTGGLEVFLAGEPIALAPTELRLLLEFAAHPGIVLDRETLLRDVWDYDWDGDTRVVDLCVQRLRKKIGAGRIETVRGFGYKLRR
;
A
#
# COMPACT_ATOMS: atom_id res chain seq x y z
N MET A 1 -22.61 -33.76 -31.13
CA MET A 1 -22.03 -33.83 -29.76
C MET A 1 -21.18 -32.59 -29.58
N SER A 2 -21.79 -31.57 -28.98
CA SER A 2 -21.14 -30.25 -28.79
C SER A 2 -20.43 -30.23 -27.45
N HIS A 3 -19.10 -30.10 -27.50
CA HIS A 3 -18.31 -29.83 -26.30
C HIS A 3 -18.46 -28.35 -25.93
N ILE A 4 -19.16 -28.10 -24.86
CA ILE A 4 -19.20 -26.79 -24.18
C ILE A 4 -17.90 -26.68 -23.38
N ALA A 5 -16.98 -25.85 -23.85
CA ALA A 5 -15.82 -25.42 -23.10
C ALA A 5 -16.27 -24.45 -22.02
N THR A 6 -16.38 -24.90 -20.79
CA THR A 6 -16.56 -24.05 -19.60
C THR A 6 -15.24 -23.33 -19.32
N GLY A 7 -15.11 -22.11 -19.82
CA GLY A 7 -14.04 -21.20 -19.44
C GLY A 7 -14.21 -20.78 -17.97
N HIS A 8 -13.45 -21.40 -17.06
CA HIS A 8 -13.26 -20.90 -15.70
C HIS A 8 -12.32 -19.69 -15.79
N GLY A 9 -12.88 -18.50 -15.90
CA GLY A 9 -12.16 -17.24 -15.71
C GLY A 9 -11.83 -17.06 -14.21
N GLY A 10 -10.82 -17.77 -13.72
CA GLY A 10 -10.19 -17.44 -12.44
C GLY A 10 -9.50 -16.07 -12.56
N PRO A 11 -9.29 -15.35 -11.45
CA PRO A 11 -8.50 -14.12 -11.47
C PRO A 11 -7.14 -14.41 -12.10
N LEU A 12 -6.66 -13.48 -12.94
CA LEU A 12 -5.35 -13.60 -13.58
C LEU A 12 -4.27 -13.74 -12.49
N PRO A 13 -3.28 -14.60 -12.68
CA PRO A 13 -2.20 -14.76 -11.71
C PRO A 13 -1.44 -13.45 -11.57
N VAL A 14 -1.17 -13.05 -10.33
CA VAL A 14 -0.35 -11.88 -10.00
C VAL A 14 1.05 -12.04 -10.60
N THR A 15 1.52 -11.00 -11.27
CA THR A 15 2.83 -10.97 -11.95
C THR A 15 3.87 -10.25 -11.10
N VAL A 16 5.02 -10.89 -10.88
CA VAL A 16 6.14 -10.36 -10.09
C VAL A 16 7.38 -10.27 -10.96
N LEU A 17 8.03 -9.09 -10.98
CA LEU A 17 9.37 -8.95 -11.55
C LEU A 17 10.39 -9.10 -10.41
N LEU A 18 11.21 -10.13 -10.47
CA LEU A 18 12.32 -10.40 -9.55
C LEU A 18 13.65 -10.03 -10.20
N VAL A 19 14.36 -9.08 -9.60
CA VAL A 19 15.71 -8.68 -10.02
C VAL A 19 16.69 -9.02 -8.90
N GLU A 20 17.59 -9.98 -9.18
CA GLU A 20 18.52 -10.55 -8.22
C GLU A 20 19.74 -11.06 -9.00
N ASP A 21 20.95 -10.69 -8.63
CA ASP A 21 22.16 -11.07 -9.37
C ASP A 21 22.61 -12.51 -9.09
N ASP A 22 22.48 -12.98 -7.84
CA ASP A 22 22.80 -14.36 -7.49
C ASP A 22 21.80 -15.34 -8.13
N GLU A 23 22.29 -16.19 -9.03
CA GLU A 23 21.46 -17.13 -9.77
C GLU A 23 20.76 -18.15 -8.86
N VAL A 24 21.40 -18.57 -7.76
CA VAL A 24 20.86 -19.57 -6.84
C VAL A 24 19.71 -18.95 -6.03
N ILE A 25 19.91 -17.74 -5.52
CA ILE A 25 18.87 -16.98 -4.80
C ILE A 25 17.73 -16.68 -5.76
N ARG A 26 18.01 -16.14 -6.93
CA ARG A 26 17.01 -15.80 -7.96
C ARG A 26 16.12 -16.99 -8.31
N ARG A 27 16.71 -18.15 -8.60
CA ARG A 27 15.96 -19.37 -8.90
C ARG A 27 15.15 -19.87 -7.70
N SER A 28 15.74 -19.86 -6.51
CA SER A 28 15.07 -20.33 -5.29
C SER A 28 13.85 -19.48 -4.96
N VAL A 29 13.99 -18.15 -5.01
CA VAL A 29 12.90 -17.22 -4.76
C VAL A 29 11.82 -17.34 -5.85
N ALA A 30 12.19 -17.41 -7.13
CA ALA A 30 11.23 -17.57 -8.22
C ALA A 30 10.38 -18.84 -8.04
N MET A 31 11.04 -20.00 -7.86
CA MET A 31 10.34 -21.28 -7.62
C MET A 31 9.44 -21.24 -6.39
N ALA A 32 9.89 -20.56 -5.33
CA ALA A 32 9.08 -20.41 -4.13
C ALA A 32 7.82 -19.60 -4.43
N LEU A 33 7.92 -18.44 -5.08
CA LEU A 33 6.79 -17.60 -5.44
C LEU A 33 5.83 -18.30 -6.41
N GLU A 34 6.34 -19.03 -7.40
CA GLU A 34 5.52 -19.81 -8.33
C GLU A 34 4.66 -20.87 -7.62
N ARG A 35 5.19 -21.53 -6.58
CA ARG A 35 4.41 -22.46 -5.73
C ARG A 35 3.25 -21.78 -5.01
N TYR A 36 3.36 -20.49 -4.76
CA TYR A 36 2.27 -19.67 -4.18
C TYR A 36 1.32 -19.08 -5.21
N GLY A 37 1.51 -19.44 -6.51
CA GLY A 37 0.61 -19.07 -7.61
C GLY A 37 0.97 -17.73 -8.29
N TYR A 38 2.13 -17.15 -8.00
CA TYR A 38 2.62 -15.96 -8.71
C TYR A 38 3.21 -16.36 -10.07
N ARG A 39 3.12 -15.45 -11.04
CA ARG A 39 3.89 -15.54 -12.28
C ARG A 39 5.14 -14.69 -12.11
N VAL A 40 6.33 -15.27 -12.29
CA VAL A 40 7.58 -14.57 -12.00
C VAL A 40 8.39 -14.38 -13.27
N SER A 41 8.71 -13.11 -13.57
CA SER A 41 9.73 -12.73 -14.55
C SER A 41 11.03 -12.43 -13.79
N THR A 42 12.17 -12.83 -14.31
CA THR A 42 13.44 -12.69 -13.58
C THR A 42 14.50 -11.96 -14.41
N ALA A 43 15.30 -11.13 -13.74
CA ALA A 43 16.50 -10.49 -14.30
C ALA A 43 17.70 -10.69 -13.36
N GLY A 44 18.92 -10.78 -13.94
CA GLY A 44 20.17 -10.93 -13.20
C GLY A 44 20.94 -9.63 -12.97
N ASP A 45 20.44 -8.52 -13.47
CA ASP A 45 21.05 -7.20 -13.33
C ASP A 45 19.99 -6.09 -13.45
N GLY A 46 20.33 -4.88 -13.01
CA GLY A 46 19.38 -3.78 -12.98
C GLY A 46 18.98 -3.22 -14.36
N LEU A 47 19.84 -3.32 -15.38
CA LEU A 47 19.51 -2.85 -16.72
C LEU A 47 18.50 -3.77 -17.38
N THR A 48 18.75 -5.08 -17.35
CA THR A 48 17.79 -6.11 -17.80
C THR A 48 16.47 -6.00 -17.02
N GLY A 49 16.53 -5.76 -15.70
CA GLY A 49 15.36 -5.52 -14.87
C GLY A 49 14.53 -4.32 -15.35
N LEU A 50 15.19 -3.21 -15.69
CA LEU A 50 14.54 -2.00 -16.22
C LEU A 50 13.91 -2.24 -17.61
N GLU A 51 14.57 -3.02 -18.47
CA GLU A 51 14.03 -3.40 -19.78
C GLU A 51 12.79 -4.27 -19.64
N LEU A 52 12.81 -5.30 -18.78
CA LEU A 52 11.64 -6.13 -18.50
C LEU A 52 10.48 -5.34 -17.89
N PHE A 53 10.77 -4.42 -16.97
CA PHE A 53 9.76 -3.53 -16.40
C PHE A 53 9.07 -2.70 -17.50
N ARG A 54 9.83 -2.14 -18.46
CA ARG A 54 9.28 -1.33 -19.56
C ARG A 54 8.52 -2.15 -20.61
N ALA A 55 8.89 -3.42 -20.76
CA ALA A 55 8.31 -4.31 -21.78
C ALA A 55 7.02 -4.99 -21.34
N GLY A 56 6.73 -5.03 -20.04
CA GLY A 56 5.61 -5.78 -19.49
C GLY A 56 4.88 -5.05 -18.38
N GLU A 57 3.73 -5.61 -17.98
CA GLU A 57 2.97 -5.17 -16.81
C GLU A 57 3.31 -6.11 -15.64
N HIS A 58 3.64 -5.54 -14.51
CA HIS A 58 3.95 -6.26 -13.28
C HIS A 58 3.14 -5.68 -12.12
N ASP A 59 2.53 -6.55 -11.32
CA ASP A 59 1.74 -6.13 -10.15
C ASP A 59 2.63 -5.79 -8.95
N LEU A 60 3.88 -6.30 -8.94
CA LEU A 60 4.86 -6.07 -7.89
C LEU A 60 6.28 -6.28 -8.41
N LEU A 61 7.20 -5.46 -7.91
CA LEU A 61 8.62 -5.58 -8.17
C LEU A 61 9.36 -6.00 -6.90
N LEU A 62 10.22 -7.01 -7.01
CA LEU A 62 11.11 -7.50 -5.96
C LEU A 62 12.55 -7.26 -6.40
N LEU A 63 13.24 -6.30 -5.77
CA LEU A 63 14.52 -5.79 -6.23
C LEU A 63 15.61 -6.04 -5.18
N ASP A 64 16.69 -6.68 -5.58
CA ASP A 64 17.90 -6.67 -4.76
C ASP A 64 18.52 -5.27 -4.76
N VAL A 65 19.06 -4.87 -3.62
CA VAL A 65 19.81 -3.60 -3.47
C VAL A 65 21.13 -3.67 -4.26
N MET A 66 21.83 -4.79 -4.12
CA MET A 66 23.18 -4.97 -4.67
C MET A 66 23.16 -5.62 -6.06
N LEU A 67 22.87 -4.83 -7.10
CA LEU A 67 22.87 -5.31 -8.48
C LEU A 67 24.07 -4.76 -9.26
N PRO A 68 24.62 -5.52 -10.20
CA PRO A 68 25.69 -5.02 -11.06
C PRO A 68 25.18 -3.99 -12.09
N GLY A 69 26.00 -3.01 -12.40
CA GLY A 69 25.71 -1.96 -13.38
C GLY A 69 24.78 -0.91 -12.84
N LEU A 70 23.47 -1.12 -12.95
CA LEU A 70 22.44 -0.29 -12.31
C LEU A 70 22.03 -0.95 -11.00
N ASP A 71 22.43 -0.38 -9.87
CA ASP A 71 22.04 -0.91 -8.54
C ASP A 71 20.54 -0.84 -8.31
N GLY A 72 20.04 -1.61 -7.32
CA GLY A 72 18.59 -1.69 -7.04
C GLY A 72 17.99 -0.36 -6.59
N ILE A 73 18.76 0.49 -5.94
CA ILE A 73 18.33 1.83 -5.51
C ILE A 73 18.12 2.73 -6.74
N GLY A 74 19.07 2.72 -7.66
CA GLY A 74 19.00 3.43 -8.94
C GLY A 74 17.87 2.91 -9.82
N LEU A 75 17.68 1.58 -9.86
CA LEU A 75 16.56 0.94 -10.55
C LEU A 75 15.21 1.39 -9.96
N CYS A 76 15.07 1.37 -8.65
CA CYS A 76 13.87 1.83 -7.94
C CYS A 76 13.55 3.29 -8.30
N ARG A 77 14.54 4.19 -8.28
CA ARG A 77 14.35 5.60 -8.67
C ARG A 77 13.85 5.74 -10.10
N ARG A 78 14.45 5.02 -11.06
CA ARG A 78 14.02 5.06 -12.47
C ARG A 78 12.63 4.52 -12.70
N ILE A 79 12.24 3.47 -11.98
CA ILE A 79 10.88 2.95 -12.01
C ILE A 79 9.90 3.99 -11.47
N ARG A 80 10.23 4.66 -10.37
CA ARG A 80 9.37 5.70 -9.75
C ARG A 80 9.18 6.97 -10.59
N GLU A 81 10.01 7.21 -11.61
CA GLU A 81 9.78 8.26 -12.58
C GLU A 81 8.51 8.05 -13.41
N THR A 82 8.08 6.78 -13.59
CA THR A 82 6.99 6.41 -14.51
C THR A 82 5.90 5.55 -13.88
N SER A 83 6.14 4.94 -12.71
CA SER A 83 5.19 4.01 -12.08
C SER A 83 5.14 4.17 -10.56
N MET A 84 3.95 3.87 -10.02
CA MET A 84 3.68 3.72 -8.59
C MET A 84 3.43 2.25 -8.19
N ASP A 85 3.78 1.29 -9.04
CA ASP A 85 3.63 -0.14 -8.72
C ASP A 85 4.37 -0.50 -7.43
N PRO A 86 3.86 -1.44 -6.63
CA PRO A 86 4.50 -1.84 -5.38
C PRO A 86 5.94 -2.33 -5.57
N ILE A 87 6.87 -1.79 -4.81
CA ILE A 87 8.29 -2.20 -4.81
C ILE A 87 8.67 -2.71 -3.42
N LEU A 88 9.11 -3.98 -3.36
CA LEU A 88 9.73 -4.59 -2.20
C LEU A 88 11.24 -4.74 -2.47
N MET A 89 12.07 -4.16 -1.61
CA MET A 89 13.52 -4.32 -1.73
C MET A 89 14.05 -5.48 -0.88
N MET A 90 15.07 -6.15 -1.39
CA MET A 90 15.84 -7.15 -0.65
C MET A 90 17.22 -6.59 -0.34
N SER A 91 17.66 -6.63 0.92
CA SER A 91 18.97 -6.13 1.33
C SER A 91 19.76 -7.19 2.09
N ALA A 92 21.09 -7.11 2.05
CA ALA A 92 21.94 -7.93 2.89
C ALA A 92 21.83 -7.53 4.37
N ARG A 93 22.04 -8.48 5.28
CA ARG A 93 21.94 -8.27 6.71
C ARG A 93 22.98 -7.25 7.20
N GLY A 94 22.53 -6.22 7.90
CA GLY A 94 23.39 -5.30 8.66
C GLY A 94 23.71 -3.97 7.98
N ASP A 95 23.20 -3.70 6.79
CA ASP A 95 23.40 -2.42 6.11
C ASP A 95 22.17 -1.50 6.26
N ASP A 96 22.12 -0.80 7.40
CA ASP A 96 21.05 0.17 7.68
C ASP A 96 21.01 1.29 6.62
N LEU A 97 22.14 1.62 5.99
CA LEU A 97 22.21 2.66 4.95
C LEU A 97 21.51 2.23 3.68
N ASP A 98 21.63 0.97 3.28
CA ASP A 98 20.96 0.43 2.10
C ASP A 98 19.45 0.42 2.27
N VAL A 99 18.97 0.01 3.45
CA VAL A 99 17.55 0.05 3.80
C VAL A 99 16.99 1.47 3.72
N ILE A 100 17.68 2.42 4.35
CA ILE A 100 17.29 3.83 4.32
C ILE A 100 17.27 4.36 2.88
N SER A 101 18.35 4.12 2.13
CA SER A 101 18.49 4.60 0.75
C SER A 101 17.45 4.00 -0.18
N GLY A 102 17.12 2.71 -0.04
CA GLY A 102 16.08 2.04 -0.81
C GLY A 102 14.69 2.60 -0.53
N LEU A 103 14.35 2.79 0.75
CA LEU A 103 13.08 3.41 1.13
C LEU A 103 13.00 4.87 0.67
N GLU A 104 14.09 5.66 0.77
CA GLU A 104 14.15 7.02 0.24
C GLU A 104 14.03 7.08 -1.30
N ALA A 105 14.54 6.06 -2.00
CA ALA A 105 14.41 5.93 -3.44
C ALA A 105 12.96 5.67 -3.89
N GLY A 106 12.10 5.25 -2.98
CA GLY A 106 10.69 5.04 -3.27
C GLY A 106 10.18 3.62 -3.03
N ALA A 107 10.97 2.69 -2.49
CA ALA A 107 10.48 1.38 -2.10
C ALA A 107 9.34 1.50 -1.08
N ASP A 108 8.35 0.61 -1.17
CA ASP A 108 7.20 0.57 -0.26
C ASP A 108 7.53 -0.18 1.02
N ASP A 109 8.46 -1.14 0.92
CA ASP A 109 8.89 -1.98 2.02
C ASP A 109 10.22 -2.65 1.69
N TYR A 110 10.81 -3.35 2.68
CA TYR A 110 12.04 -4.11 2.48
C TYR A 110 12.06 -5.41 3.28
N VAL A 111 12.92 -6.34 2.86
CA VAL A 111 13.25 -7.58 3.59
C VAL A 111 14.76 -7.75 3.67
N VAL A 112 15.22 -8.32 4.79
CA VAL A 112 16.64 -8.62 5.00
C VAL A 112 16.92 -10.05 4.61
N LYS A 113 17.97 -10.29 3.81
CA LYS A 113 18.47 -11.62 3.43
C LYS A 113 19.30 -12.24 4.57
N PRO A 114 19.20 -13.54 4.81
CA PRO A 114 18.29 -14.51 4.20
C PRO A 114 16.85 -14.31 4.73
N VAL A 115 15.87 -14.36 3.82
CA VAL A 115 14.45 -14.20 4.18
C VAL A 115 13.73 -15.54 4.10
N ASP A 116 12.93 -15.83 5.12
CA ASP A 116 11.99 -16.96 5.08
C ASP A 116 10.94 -16.73 4.01
N THR A 117 10.64 -17.79 3.22
CA THR A 117 9.67 -17.71 2.12
C THR A 117 8.27 -17.29 2.60
N ALA A 118 7.83 -17.76 3.77
CA ALA A 118 6.53 -17.40 4.31
C ALA A 118 6.46 -15.91 4.67
N VAL A 119 7.54 -15.37 5.23
CA VAL A 119 7.69 -13.93 5.54
C VAL A 119 7.68 -13.11 4.24
N LEU A 120 8.45 -13.52 3.22
CA LEU A 120 8.48 -12.85 1.93
C LEU A 120 7.09 -12.81 1.29
N VAL A 121 6.39 -13.94 1.25
CA VAL A 121 5.03 -14.04 0.70
C VAL A 121 4.02 -13.20 1.50
N ALA A 122 4.13 -13.16 2.83
CA ALA A 122 3.27 -12.32 3.66
C ALA A 122 3.44 -10.84 3.32
N ARG A 123 4.69 -10.36 3.15
CA ARG A 123 5.00 -8.97 2.75
C ARG A 123 4.49 -8.65 1.34
N ILE A 124 4.69 -9.55 0.39
CA ILE A 124 4.15 -9.41 -0.98
C ILE A 124 2.63 -9.28 -0.95
N ARG A 125 1.93 -10.14 -0.22
CA ARG A 125 0.47 -10.07 -0.07
C ARG A 125 0.01 -8.77 0.58
N SER A 126 0.72 -8.30 1.59
CA SER A 126 0.44 -7.03 2.23
C SER A 126 0.58 -5.85 1.25
N LEU A 127 1.66 -5.82 0.44
CA LEU A 127 1.86 -4.80 -0.59
C LEU A 127 0.77 -4.82 -1.67
N LEU A 128 0.43 -5.99 -2.20
CA LEU A 128 -0.61 -6.15 -3.21
C LEU A 128 -2.00 -5.74 -2.69
N ARG A 129 -2.31 -6.07 -1.43
CA ARG A 129 -3.55 -5.63 -0.80
C ARG A 129 -3.62 -4.10 -0.69
N ARG A 130 -2.50 -3.43 -0.37
CA ARG A 130 -2.40 -1.97 -0.32
C ARG A 130 -2.65 -1.33 -1.69
N ALA A 131 -2.20 -1.98 -2.76
CA ALA A 131 -2.42 -1.50 -4.12
C ALA A 131 -3.88 -1.66 -4.59
N THR A 132 -4.61 -2.65 -4.03
CA THR A 132 -5.94 -3.05 -4.52
C THR A 132 -7.10 -2.60 -3.62
N TYR A 133 -6.86 -2.37 -2.32
CA TYR A 133 -7.91 -2.04 -1.34
C TYR A 133 -7.60 -0.77 -0.57
N PRO A 134 -8.57 0.19 -0.50
CA PRO A 134 -8.52 1.24 0.49
C PRO A 134 -8.58 0.63 1.89
N PRO A 135 -8.00 1.29 2.93
CA PRO A 135 -8.17 0.85 4.31
C PRO A 135 -9.66 0.72 4.59
N ALA A 136 -10.06 -0.41 5.19
CA ALA A 136 -11.39 -0.54 5.74
C ALA A 136 -11.55 0.62 6.73
N THR A 137 -12.42 1.58 6.41
CA THR A 137 -12.82 2.60 7.37
C THR A 137 -13.39 1.84 8.56
N SER A 138 -12.59 1.74 9.63
CA SER A 138 -13.11 1.32 10.92
C SER A 138 -14.29 2.25 11.20
N SER A 139 -15.49 1.68 11.19
CA SER A 139 -16.71 2.42 11.53
C SER A 139 -16.42 3.12 12.86
N PRO A 140 -16.69 4.43 13.00
CA PRO A 140 -16.52 5.10 14.27
C PRO A 140 -17.33 4.32 15.30
N VAL A 141 -16.65 3.82 16.34
CA VAL A 141 -17.30 3.26 17.51
C VAL A 141 -18.06 4.44 18.10
N THR A 142 -19.36 4.52 17.81
CA THR A 142 -20.28 5.44 18.47
C THR A 142 -20.33 5.01 19.92
N TYR A 143 -19.57 5.70 20.75
CA TYR A 143 -19.74 5.63 22.19
C TYR A 143 -21.10 6.24 22.50
N SER A 144 -22.12 5.37 22.65
CA SER A 144 -23.45 5.77 23.14
C SER A 144 -23.35 5.83 24.66
N PRO A 145 -23.51 6.99 25.30
CA PRO A 145 -23.65 7.02 26.74
C PRO A 145 -24.98 6.33 27.10
N ALA A 146 -24.88 5.24 27.83
CA ALA A 146 -26.05 4.56 28.40
C ALA A 146 -26.76 5.48 29.40
N GLY A 147 -28.04 5.68 29.20
CA GLY A 147 -28.92 6.18 30.25
C GLY A 147 -29.95 7.24 29.81
N ALA A 148 -31.07 6.82 29.24
CA ALA A 148 -32.38 7.44 29.52
C ALA A 148 -33.50 6.48 29.09
N SER A 149 -34.39 6.25 30.02
CA SER A 149 -35.45 5.28 30.13
C SER A 149 -36.48 5.25 29.01
N ALA A 150 -37.04 4.09 28.83
CA ALA A 150 -38.18 3.77 27.99
C ALA A 150 -39.50 4.42 28.47
N ASP A 151 -40.40 4.71 27.54
CA ASP A 151 -41.81 4.49 27.70
C ASP A 151 -42.50 4.17 26.37
N PRO A 152 -43.49 3.26 26.35
CA PRO A 152 -44.05 2.68 25.13
C PRO A 152 -45.43 3.19 24.80
N ALA A 153 -45.77 3.38 23.54
CA ALA A 153 -47.13 3.17 23.01
C ALA A 153 -47.20 3.29 21.48
N ALA A 154 -47.79 2.27 20.89
CA ALA A 154 -48.17 2.11 19.48
C ALA A 154 -49.37 3.04 19.09
N PRO A 155 -49.93 3.05 17.86
CA PRO A 155 -50.06 1.92 16.94
C PRO A 155 -49.79 2.21 15.42
N ALA A 156 -49.82 1.16 14.67
CA ALA A 156 -49.70 1.00 13.23
C ALA A 156 -50.70 1.83 12.38
N ALA A 157 -50.23 2.31 11.22
CA ALA A 157 -51.05 2.57 10.06
C ALA A 157 -50.31 2.16 8.78
N ALA A 158 -51.02 1.51 7.90
CA ALA A 158 -50.58 0.82 6.71
C ALA A 158 -50.38 1.78 5.51
N GLY A 159 -49.45 1.41 4.62
CA GLY A 159 -49.61 1.53 3.17
C GLY A 159 -49.19 2.81 2.51
N SER A 160 -47.99 2.81 1.89
CA SER A 160 -47.86 3.32 0.52
C SER A 160 -46.52 2.84 -0.06
N ALA A 161 -46.58 2.28 -1.28
CA ALA A 161 -45.44 1.85 -2.05
C ALA A 161 -44.50 3.03 -2.31
N GLY A 162 -43.34 3.01 -1.70
CA GLY A 162 -42.26 3.96 -1.96
C GLY A 162 -41.51 3.61 -3.27
N PRO A 163 -40.95 4.62 -3.92
CA PRO A 163 -40.21 4.40 -5.19
C PRO A 163 -39.01 3.50 -4.98
N GLN A 164 -38.78 2.62 -5.97
CA GLN A 164 -37.62 1.71 -5.99
C GLN A 164 -36.32 2.51 -5.84
N PRO A 165 -35.34 2.04 -5.05
CA PRO A 165 -34.04 2.70 -4.96
C PRO A 165 -33.34 2.56 -6.32
N GLY A 166 -33.17 3.70 -7.01
CA GLY A 166 -32.31 3.82 -8.16
C GLY A 166 -30.86 3.43 -7.81
N PRO A 167 -29.98 3.25 -8.79
CA PRO A 167 -28.61 2.77 -8.57
C PRO A 167 -27.96 3.65 -7.50
N ARG A 168 -27.46 2.99 -6.46
CA ARG A 168 -26.77 3.65 -5.35
C ARG A 168 -25.52 4.30 -5.91
N HIS A 169 -25.58 5.58 -6.20
CA HIS A 169 -24.38 6.40 -6.36
C HIS A 169 -23.63 6.32 -5.02
N HIS A 170 -22.53 5.58 -5.01
CA HIS A 170 -21.58 5.66 -3.92
C HIS A 170 -21.19 7.14 -3.81
N HIS A 171 -21.64 7.81 -2.75
CA HIS A 171 -21.22 9.16 -2.45
C HIS A 171 -19.70 9.15 -2.35
N ARG A 172 -19.03 9.69 -3.35
CA ARG A 172 -17.59 9.96 -3.33
C ARG A 172 -17.34 10.90 -2.17
N ALA A 173 -16.90 10.36 -1.05
CA ALA A 173 -16.53 11.15 0.10
C ALA A 173 -15.19 11.83 -0.22
N ARG A 174 -15.24 13.13 -0.49
CA ARG A 174 -14.05 13.94 -0.71
C ARG A 174 -13.65 14.59 0.60
N LEU A 175 -12.55 14.14 1.20
CA LEU A 175 -11.97 14.75 2.39
C LEU A 175 -11.15 15.97 1.98
N ARG A 176 -11.20 17.05 2.78
CA ARG A 176 -10.43 18.28 2.51
C ARG A 176 -9.69 18.75 3.75
N PHE A 177 -8.39 19.06 3.56
CA PHE A 177 -7.48 19.61 4.56
C PHE A 177 -6.76 20.83 3.96
N GLY A 178 -7.44 22.00 4.01
CA GLY A 178 -6.99 23.18 3.28
C GLY A 178 -7.12 22.97 1.76
N ASP A 179 -6.01 23.09 1.04
CA ASP A 179 -5.89 22.85 -0.40
C ASP A 179 -5.57 21.38 -0.78
N LEU A 180 -5.36 20.50 0.22
CA LEU A 180 -5.26 19.06 0.01
C LEU A 180 -6.68 18.45 -0.03
N ALA A 181 -6.99 17.75 -1.10
CA ALA A 181 -8.24 17.02 -1.28
C ALA A 181 -7.97 15.55 -1.58
N ILE A 182 -8.71 14.65 -0.94
CA ILE A 182 -8.60 13.20 -1.09
C ILE A 182 -9.96 12.67 -1.55
N ASP A 183 -10.03 12.10 -2.74
CA ASP A 183 -11.19 11.34 -3.20
C ASP A 183 -11.03 9.89 -2.76
N THR A 184 -11.73 9.51 -1.70
CA THR A 184 -11.63 8.15 -1.13
C THR A 184 -12.30 7.09 -2.00
N GLY A 185 -13.20 7.48 -2.92
CA GLY A 185 -13.86 6.56 -3.85
C GLY A 185 -13.03 6.27 -5.09
N GLY A 186 -12.31 7.29 -5.60
CA GLY A 186 -11.41 7.15 -6.74
C GLY A 186 -9.95 6.89 -6.34
N LEU A 187 -9.63 6.95 -5.04
CA LEU A 187 -8.26 6.87 -4.51
C LEU A 187 -7.30 7.91 -5.13
N GLU A 188 -7.86 9.08 -5.44
CA GLU A 188 -7.14 10.19 -6.04
C GLU A 188 -6.84 11.27 -5.01
N VAL A 189 -5.65 11.85 -5.11
CA VAL A 189 -5.20 12.94 -4.22
C VAL A 189 -4.87 14.16 -5.04
N PHE A 190 -5.35 15.31 -4.58
CA PHE A 190 -5.17 16.61 -5.25
C PHE A 190 -4.55 17.60 -4.28
N LEU A 191 -3.57 18.36 -4.73
CA LEU A 191 -2.97 19.48 -4.01
C LEU A 191 -3.18 20.76 -4.81
N ALA A 192 -3.81 21.75 -4.22
CA ALA A 192 -4.20 23.01 -4.88
C ALA A 192 -5.00 22.79 -6.20
N GLY A 193 -5.73 21.69 -6.28
CA GLY A 193 -6.53 21.30 -7.46
C GLY A 193 -5.82 20.42 -8.46
N GLU A 194 -4.49 20.29 -8.38
CA GLU A 194 -3.69 19.45 -9.26
C GLU A 194 -3.56 18.01 -8.71
N PRO A 195 -3.68 16.97 -9.54
CA PRO A 195 -3.52 15.59 -9.09
C PRO A 195 -2.07 15.31 -8.74
N ILE A 196 -1.85 14.58 -7.65
CA ILE A 196 -0.53 14.12 -7.22
C ILE A 196 -0.47 12.60 -7.17
N ALA A 197 0.61 12.04 -7.71
CA ALA A 197 0.84 10.60 -7.68
C ALA A 197 1.47 10.18 -6.36
N LEU A 198 0.79 9.28 -5.64
CA LEU A 198 1.29 8.64 -4.43
C LEU A 198 1.51 7.15 -4.67
N ALA A 199 2.62 6.61 -4.14
CA ALA A 199 2.80 5.17 -4.08
C ALA A 199 1.71 4.54 -3.16
N PRO A 200 1.35 3.26 -3.36
CA PRO A 200 0.27 2.62 -2.59
C PRO A 200 0.42 2.78 -1.08
N THR A 201 1.64 2.63 -0.55
CA THR A 201 1.92 2.78 0.88
C THR A 201 1.79 4.25 1.35
N GLU A 202 2.22 5.22 0.52
CA GLU A 202 2.05 6.65 0.82
C GLU A 202 0.56 7.05 0.86
N LEU A 203 -0.22 6.54 -0.09
CA LEU A 203 -1.67 6.77 -0.14
C LEU A 203 -2.35 6.17 1.09
N ARG A 204 -2.04 4.91 1.44
CA ARG A 204 -2.61 4.25 2.62
C ARG A 204 -2.25 5.00 3.91
N LEU A 205 -1.00 5.45 4.05
CA LEU A 205 -0.57 6.27 5.18
C LEU A 205 -1.34 7.60 5.25
N LEU A 206 -1.55 8.26 4.11
CA LEU A 206 -2.34 9.48 4.06
C LEU A 206 -3.80 9.25 4.46
N LEU A 207 -4.41 8.15 3.99
CA LEU A 207 -5.78 7.77 4.33
C LEU A 207 -5.93 7.46 5.82
N GLU A 208 -4.94 6.80 6.43
CA GLU A 208 -4.92 6.52 7.87
C GLU A 208 -4.89 7.83 8.68
N PHE A 209 -4.03 8.78 8.31
CA PHE A 209 -4.03 10.10 8.90
C PHE A 209 -5.34 10.86 8.69
N ALA A 210 -5.93 10.73 7.51
CA ALA A 210 -7.18 11.41 7.16
C ALA A 210 -8.41 10.82 7.87
N ALA A 211 -8.36 9.57 8.29
CA ALA A 211 -9.36 8.96 9.16
C ALA A 211 -9.28 9.48 10.60
N HIS A 212 -8.10 9.95 11.04
CA HIS A 212 -7.84 10.41 12.41
C HIS A 212 -7.29 11.85 12.46
N PRO A 213 -7.99 12.87 11.91
CA PRO A 213 -7.45 14.21 11.75
C PRO A 213 -7.27 14.90 13.10
N GLY A 214 -6.05 15.37 13.38
CA GLY A 214 -5.68 16.02 14.63
C GLY A 214 -5.36 15.07 15.80
N ILE A 215 -5.46 13.74 15.58
CA ILE A 215 -5.06 12.72 16.55
C ILE A 215 -3.61 12.31 16.27
N VAL A 216 -2.86 12.10 17.35
CA VAL A 216 -1.48 11.58 17.25
C VAL A 216 -1.54 10.07 17.07
N LEU A 217 -0.97 9.57 16.00
CA LEU A 217 -0.78 8.14 15.73
C LEU A 217 0.69 7.79 16.01
N ASP A 218 0.91 6.84 16.90
CA ASP A 218 2.26 6.34 17.18
C ASP A 218 2.78 5.46 16.04
N ARG A 219 4.10 5.17 16.06
CA ARG A 219 4.75 4.42 14.98
C ARG A 219 4.30 2.98 14.90
N GLU A 220 4.02 2.35 16.02
CA GLU A 220 3.58 0.96 16.08
C GLU A 220 2.16 0.82 15.53
N THR A 221 1.27 1.74 15.90
CA THR A 221 -0.08 1.84 15.33
C THR A 221 -0.02 2.04 13.82
N LEU A 222 0.79 2.99 13.34
CA LEU A 222 0.97 3.21 11.90
C LEU A 222 1.56 2.00 11.19
N LEU A 223 2.55 1.33 11.80
CA LEU A 223 3.17 0.14 11.25
C LEU A 223 2.15 -1.00 11.10
N ARG A 224 1.33 -1.22 12.12
CA ARG A 224 0.27 -2.23 12.08
C ARG A 224 -0.82 -1.89 11.06
N ASP A 225 -1.33 -0.66 11.08
CA ASP A 225 -2.53 -0.30 10.31
C ASP A 225 -2.21 0.00 8.83
N VAL A 226 -0.98 0.43 8.52
CA VAL A 226 -0.53 0.72 7.16
C VAL A 226 0.27 -0.43 6.54
N TRP A 227 1.15 -1.10 7.30
CA TRP A 227 2.00 -2.19 6.78
C TRP A 227 1.47 -3.59 7.12
N ASP A 228 0.44 -3.70 7.97
CA ASP A 228 -0.13 -4.98 8.43
C ASP A 228 0.90 -5.85 9.19
N TYR A 229 1.79 -5.20 9.96
CA TYR A 229 2.78 -5.89 10.79
C TYR A 229 2.26 -6.03 12.22
N ASP A 230 2.11 -7.26 12.68
CA ASP A 230 1.53 -7.52 13.99
C ASP A 230 2.50 -7.23 15.16
N TRP A 231 3.86 -7.20 14.95
CA TRP A 231 4.77 -6.98 16.10
C TRP A 231 6.29 -6.85 15.82
N ASP A 232 6.85 -7.19 14.65
CA ASP A 232 8.31 -7.20 14.43
C ASP A 232 8.76 -6.33 13.24
N GLY A 233 8.00 -5.32 12.87
CA GLY A 233 8.35 -4.43 11.78
C GLY A 233 9.31 -3.32 12.26
N ASP A 234 10.23 -2.94 11.38
CA ASP A 234 11.11 -1.80 11.60
C ASP A 234 10.34 -0.49 11.42
N THR A 235 10.21 0.27 12.51
CA THR A 235 9.49 1.56 12.49
C THR A 235 10.13 2.62 11.59
N ARG A 236 11.36 2.42 11.12
CA ARG A 236 12.02 3.31 10.13
C ARG A 236 11.22 3.46 8.83
N VAL A 237 10.50 2.40 8.39
CA VAL A 237 9.64 2.49 7.21
C VAL A 237 8.57 3.57 7.37
N VAL A 238 8.03 3.75 8.56
CA VAL A 238 7.05 4.79 8.88
C VAL A 238 7.67 6.16 8.74
N ASP A 239 8.82 6.40 9.38
CA ASP A 239 9.50 7.69 9.39
C ASP A 239 9.88 8.14 7.96
N LEU A 240 10.41 7.22 7.15
CA LEU A 240 10.79 7.50 5.76
C LEU A 240 9.58 7.69 4.85
N CYS A 241 8.53 6.90 5.03
CA CYS A 241 7.28 7.10 4.29
C CYS A 241 6.64 8.46 4.64
N VAL A 242 6.62 8.86 5.92
CA VAL A 242 6.16 10.19 6.34
C VAL A 242 7.02 11.29 5.69
N GLN A 243 8.33 11.13 5.60
CA GLN A 243 9.19 12.11 4.93
C GLN A 243 8.85 12.26 3.44
N ARG A 244 8.67 11.14 2.73
CA ARG A 244 8.28 11.15 1.31
C ARG A 244 6.90 11.78 1.11
N LEU A 245 5.94 11.39 1.94
CA LEU A 245 4.60 11.95 1.88
C LEU A 245 4.62 13.46 2.12
N ARG A 246 5.38 13.96 3.09
CA ARG A 246 5.58 15.40 3.35
C ARG A 246 6.15 16.15 2.14
N LYS A 247 7.08 15.56 1.40
CA LYS A 247 7.64 16.17 0.17
C LYS A 247 6.56 16.36 -0.90
N LYS A 248 5.59 15.45 -0.98
CA LYS A 248 4.53 15.48 -1.99
C LYS A 248 3.34 16.36 -1.59
N ILE A 249 2.90 16.29 -0.34
CA ILE A 249 1.71 17.03 0.12
C ILE A 249 2.01 18.34 0.86
N GLY A 250 3.30 18.63 1.12
CA GLY A 250 3.74 19.79 1.90
C GLY A 250 4.09 19.43 3.35
N ALA A 251 5.30 19.85 3.78
CA ALA A 251 5.89 19.47 5.06
C ALA A 251 5.08 19.88 6.30
N GLY A 252 4.33 20.97 6.22
CA GLY A 252 3.57 21.50 7.36
C GLY A 252 2.29 20.74 7.71
N ARG A 253 1.82 19.80 6.87
CA ARG A 253 0.54 19.11 7.06
C ARG A 253 0.61 17.96 8.05
N ILE A 254 1.72 17.24 8.07
CA ILE A 254 1.96 16.18 9.05
C ILE A 254 2.95 16.70 10.08
N GLU A 255 2.50 16.84 11.31
CA GLU A 255 3.29 17.28 12.45
C GLU A 255 3.98 16.08 13.12
N THR A 256 5.26 16.23 13.51
CA THR A 256 5.92 15.29 14.42
C THR A 256 5.65 15.71 15.86
N VAL A 257 5.01 14.83 16.62
CA VAL A 257 4.85 14.98 18.06
C VAL A 257 5.96 14.17 18.73
N ARG A 258 7.02 14.87 19.16
CA ARG A 258 8.23 14.24 19.68
C ARG A 258 7.93 13.24 20.79
N GLY A 259 8.46 12.02 20.68
CA GLY A 259 8.24 10.92 21.62
C GLY A 259 6.91 10.18 21.47
N PHE A 260 5.96 10.69 20.65
CA PHE A 260 4.61 10.11 20.53
C PHE A 260 4.26 9.64 19.10
N GLY A 261 4.73 10.29 18.06
CA GLY A 261 4.39 9.90 16.70
C GLY A 261 4.10 11.06 15.75
N TYR A 262 3.08 10.91 14.92
CA TYR A 262 2.72 11.84 13.87
C TYR A 262 1.22 12.18 13.89
N LYS A 263 0.89 13.36 13.37
CA LYS A 263 -0.47 13.86 13.36
C LYS A 263 -0.74 14.67 12.07
N LEU A 264 -1.84 14.41 11.38
CA LEU A 264 -2.32 15.29 10.32
C LEU A 264 -3.00 16.51 10.94
N ARG A 265 -2.56 17.72 10.53
CA ARG A 265 -3.21 18.98 10.94
C ARG A 265 -4.58 19.10 10.27
N ARG A 266 -5.53 19.64 11.02
CA ARG A 266 -6.88 19.94 10.53
C ARG A 266 -6.91 21.11 9.58
#